data_07006306d3effa9263867a69da71a5a2
#
_entry.id   07006306d3effa9263867a69da71a5a2
#
_cell.length_a   1.000
_cell.length_b   1.000
_cell.length_c   1.000
_cell.angle_alpha   90.00
_cell.angle_beta   90.00
_cell.angle_gamma   90.00
#
_symmetry.space_group_name_H-M   'P 1'
#
loop_
_entity.id
_entity.type
_entity.pdbx_description
1 polymer ?
#
loop_
_entity_poly.entity_id
_entity_poly.type
_entity_poly.pdbx_seq_one_letter_code
_entity_poly.pdbx_strand_id
1 'polypeptide(L)'
;MKKSNIATALIFLLAIPATLFLGSKLSGKWYYLTSTLIIIELLIPFFMTFEGRSPQARELVVLAVMCALAVAARVAIPIPNFKAIYGIIMIAGIAFGPQSGFLVGAVAALSSNFFLSQGPYTPWQMMAYGAGGMLSGFLFQKGRLPRKPVLMGIVGFLGVLFFVGPLLDTCTVFLAPISMNLKSIMAIYISGFTVNISQGISTFLVMFLLGKPLLEKLDRIKVKYGMMEEDYGL
;
A
#
# COMPACT_ATOMS: atom_id res chain seq x y z
N MET A 1 18.21 -11.63 14.88
CA MET A 1 17.43 -10.65 14.07
C MET A 1 18.41 -9.74 13.34
N LYS A 2 18.30 -9.56 12.01
CA LYS A 2 19.16 -8.61 11.28
C LYS A 2 18.91 -7.19 11.82
N LYS A 3 19.96 -6.38 11.95
CA LYS A 3 19.88 -4.97 12.43
C LYS A 3 18.80 -4.16 11.70
N SER A 4 18.58 -4.45 10.42
CA SER A 4 17.52 -3.87 9.59
C SER A 4 16.11 -4.12 10.14
N ASN A 5 15.81 -5.34 10.67
CA ASN A 5 14.47 -5.66 11.17
C ASN A 5 14.14 -4.91 12.48
N ILE A 6 15.15 -4.69 13.33
CA ILE A 6 14.98 -3.92 14.57
C ILE A 6 14.74 -2.45 14.24
N ALA A 7 15.54 -1.87 13.34
CA ALA A 7 15.37 -0.48 12.92
C ALA A 7 14.00 -0.27 12.26
N THR A 8 13.57 -1.19 11.39
CA THR A 8 12.24 -1.16 10.78
C THR A 8 11.13 -1.19 11.84
N ALA A 9 11.22 -2.09 12.82
CA ALA A 9 10.23 -2.17 13.89
C ALA A 9 10.19 -0.89 14.74
N LEU A 10 11.35 -0.30 15.07
CA LEU A 10 11.42 0.96 15.80
C LEU A 10 10.79 2.12 15.04
N ILE A 11 11.02 2.20 13.74
CA ILE A 11 10.42 3.25 12.90
C ILE A 11 8.88 3.12 12.86
N PHE A 12 8.36 1.92 12.61
CA PHE A 12 6.91 1.71 12.51
C PHE A 12 6.18 1.81 13.85
N LEU A 13 6.80 1.36 14.96
CA LEU A 13 6.15 1.30 16.26
C LEU A 13 6.36 2.55 17.11
N LEU A 14 7.44 3.30 16.90
CA LEU A 14 7.76 4.48 17.72
C LEU A 14 7.85 5.76 16.88
N ALA A 15 8.66 5.80 15.80
CA ALA A 15 8.90 7.04 15.08
C ALA A 15 7.62 7.54 14.39
N ILE A 16 6.99 6.75 13.55
CA ILE A 16 5.77 7.16 12.82
C ILE A 16 4.62 7.55 13.76
N PRO A 17 4.25 6.75 14.80
CA PRO A 17 3.25 7.18 15.76
C PRO A 17 3.61 8.45 16.53
N ALA A 18 4.88 8.63 16.89
CA ALA A 18 5.34 9.86 17.55
C ALA A 18 5.21 11.08 16.63
N THR A 19 5.64 10.96 15.37
CA THR A 19 5.51 12.02 14.37
C THR A 19 4.06 12.37 14.10
N LEU A 20 3.17 11.39 14.02
CA LEU A 20 1.73 11.59 13.88
C LEU A 20 1.13 12.29 15.11
N PHE A 21 1.50 11.84 16.30
CA PHE A 21 1.03 12.45 17.55
C PHE A 21 1.50 13.89 17.71
N LEU A 22 2.77 14.16 17.45
CA LEU A 22 3.31 15.53 17.48
C LEU A 22 2.65 16.41 16.42
N GLY A 23 2.51 15.89 15.21
CA GLY A 23 1.84 16.59 14.11
C GLY A 23 0.38 16.91 14.38
N SER A 24 -0.34 16.06 15.12
CA SER A 24 -1.73 16.31 15.49
C SER A 24 -1.90 17.49 16.46
N LYS A 25 -0.85 17.83 17.20
CA LYS A 25 -0.84 18.97 18.14
C LYS A 25 -0.41 20.29 17.49
N LEU A 26 0.15 20.23 16.30
CA LEU A 26 0.61 21.38 15.55
C LEU A 26 -0.49 21.77 14.53
N SER A 27 -0.98 23.01 14.59
CA SER A 27 -2.01 23.52 13.68
C SER A 27 -1.43 24.21 12.45
N GLY A 28 -2.17 24.25 11.34
CA GLY A 28 -1.87 25.04 10.16
C GLY A 28 -0.73 24.49 9.30
N LYS A 29 0.30 25.29 8.99
CA LYS A 29 1.38 24.95 8.03
C LYS A 29 2.23 23.72 8.43
N TRP A 30 2.17 23.29 9.68
CA TRP A 30 2.95 22.16 10.18
C TRP A 30 2.51 20.80 9.65
N TYR A 31 1.30 20.67 9.09
CA TYR A 31 0.86 19.42 8.44
C TYR A 31 1.77 18.98 7.31
N TYR A 32 2.30 19.94 6.52
CA TYR A 32 3.22 19.61 5.44
C TYR A 32 4.55 19.06 5.96
N LEU A 33 5.06 19.62 7.06
CA LEU A 33 6.29 19.14 7.69
C LEU A 33 6.10 17.73 8.25
N THR A 34 5.02 17.50 8.99
CA THR A 34 4.65 16.19 9.54
C THR A 34 4.55 15.15 8.41
N SER A 35 3.86 15.50 7.33
CA SER A 35 3.71 14.66 6.16
C SER A 35 5.05 14.32 5.51
N THR A 36 5.95 15.29 5.39
CA THR A 36 7.29 15.09 4.83
C THR A 36 8.13 14.18 5.71
N LEU A 37 8.09 14.36 7.03
CA LEU A 37 8.81 13.49 7.97
C LEU A 37 8.33 12.04 7.87
N ILE A 38 7.02 11.81 7.79
CA ILE A 38 6.47 10.46 7.60
C ILE A 38 6.95 9.83 6.29
N ILE A 39 7.04 10.60 5.19
CA ILE A 39 7.60 10.08 3.94
C ILE A 39 9.05 9.60 4.17
N ILE A 40 9.86 10.41 4.83
CA ILE A 40 11.25 10.07 5.11
C ILE A 40 11.33 8.82 6.00
N GLU A 41 10.53 8.77 7.07
CA GLU A 41 10.47 7.63 7.98
C GLU A 41 10.04 6.34 7.27
N LEU A 42 9.11 6.41 6.32
CA LEU A 42 8.67 5.26 5.52
C LEU A 42 9.73 4.81 4.50
N LEU A 43 10.51 5.74 3.97
CA LEU A 43 11.54 5.43 2.98
C LEU A 43 12.76 4.77 3.62
N ILE A 44 13.10 5.10 4.88
CA ILE A 44 14.28 4.56 5.57
C ILE A 44 14.28 3.02 5.64
N PRO A 45 13.23 2.34 6.17
CA PRO A 45 13.17 0.88 6.19
C PRO A 45 13.27 0.25 4.80
N PHE A 46 12.68 0.93 3.80
CA PHE A 46 12.75 0.48 2.41
C PHE A 46 14.20 0.50 1.91
N PHE A 47 14.89 1.64 2.03
CA PHE A 47 16.29 1.73 1.61
C PHE A 47 17.19 0.76 2.37
N MET A 48 17.03 0.63 3.70
CA MET A 48 17.82 -0.30 4.52
C MET A 48 17.61 -1.77 4.12
N THR A 49 16.42 -2.12 3.68
CA THR A 49 16.09 -3.50 3.29
C THR A 49 16.47 -3.76 1.83
N PHE A 50 16.35 -2.75 1.00
CA PHE A 50 16.68 -2.80 -0.41
C PHE A 50 18.19 -2.79 -0.66
N GLU A 51 18.95 -2.04 0.15
CA GLU A 51 20.42 -1.99 0.09
C GLU A 51 21.08 -3.38 0.28
N GLY A 52 20.42 -4.25 1.08
CA GLY A 52 20.87 -5.63 1.29
C GLY A 52 20.51 -6.60 0.16
N ARG A 53 19.77 -6.19 -0.87
CA ARG A 53 19.12 -7.08 -1.85
C ARG A 53 19.63 -6.94 -3.28
N SER A 54 20.49 -6.03 -3.62
CA SER A 54 21.02 -5.81 -4.99
C SER A 54 19.99 -6.10 -6.11
N PRO A 55 18.85 -5.41 -6.17
CA PRO A 55 17.80 -5.73 -7.14
C PRO A 55 18.33 -5.57 -8.56
N GLN A 56 18.03 -6.55 -9.41
CA GLN A 56 18.41 -6.46 -10.81
C GLN A 56 17.66 -5.32 -11.50
N ALA A 57 18.29 -4.63 -12.45
CA ALA A 57 17.64 -3.57 -13.22
C ALA A 57 16.31 -4.04 -13.87
N ARG A 58 16.23 -5.31 -14.25
CA ARG A 58 15.03 -5.93 -14.83
C ARG A 58 13.86 -5.99 -13.84
N GLU A 59 14.14 -6.26 -12.56
CA GLU A 59 13.14 -6.23 -11.49
C GLU A 59 12.55 -4.84 -11.32
N LEU A 60 13.42 -3.80 -11.28
CA LEU A 60 12.98 -2.41 -11.18
C LEU A 60 12.06 -1.99 -12.33
N VAL A 61 12.37 -2.43 -13.55
CA VAL A 61 11.51 -2.16 -14.72
C VAL A 61 10.13 -2.77 -14.55
N VAL A 62 10.04 -4.03 -14.10
CA VAL A 62 8.74 -4.70 -13.91
C VAL A 62 7.96 -4.05 -12.78
N LEU A 63 8.61 -3.67 -11.67
CA LEU A 63 7.96 -2.94 -10.58
C LEU A 63 7.46 -1.56 -11.04
N ALA A 64 8.22 -0.85 -11.87
CA ALA A 64 7.80 0.41 -12.47
C ALA A 64 6.57 0.25 -13.37
N VAL A 65 6.51 -0.83 -14.16
CA VAL A 65 5.33 -1.17 -14.98
C VAL A 65 4.12 -1.48 -14.08
N MET A 66 4.31 -2.19 -12.96
CA MET A 66 3.22 -2.42 -12.00
C MET A 66 2.73 -1.13 -11.34
N CYS A 67 3.64 -0.19 -11.02
CA CYS A 67 3.27 1.14 -10.55
C CYS A 67 2.43 1.90 -11.61
N ALA A 68 2.90 1.92 -12.86
CA ALA A 68 2.19 2.58 -13.94
C ALA A 68 0.78 1.98 -14.17
N LEU A 69 0.66 0.65 -14.13
CA LEU A 69 -0.62 -0.05 -14.22
C LEU A 69 -1.55 0.31 -13.06
N ALA A 70 -1.03 0.37 -11.83
CA ALA A 70 -1.79 0.76 -10.66
C ALA A 70 -2.29 2.21 -10.75
N VAL A 71 -1.43 3.14 -11.22
CA VAL A 71 -1.80 4.54 -11.48
C VAL A 71 -2.89 4.62 -12.54
N ALA A 72 -2.71 3.94 -13.68
CA ALA A 72 -3.70 3.90 -14.76
C ALA A 72 -5.05 3.35 -14.25
N ALA A 73 -5.04 2.28 -13.46
CA ALA A 73 -6.24 1.69 -12.88
C ALA A 73 -6.97 2.63 -11.90
N ARG A 74 -6.26 3.58 -11.28
CA ARG A 74 -6.87 4.59 -10.41
C ARG A 74 -7.46 5.76 -11.20
N VAL A 75 -6.77 6.19 -12.26
CA VAL A 75 -7.10 7.40 -13.01
C VAL A 75 -8.15 7.11 -14.08
N ALA A 76 -8.07 5.95 -14.75
CA ALA A 76 -8.93 5.63 -15.89
C ALA A 76 -10.38 5.27 -15.51
N ILE A 77 -10.65 4.90 -14.25
CA ILE A 77 -12.01 4.54 -13.82
C ILE A 77 -12.69 5.74 -13.13
N PRO A 78 -13.60 6.45 -13.80
CA PRO A 78 -14.23 7.66 -13.30
C PRO A 78 -15.40 7.39 -12.33
N ILE A 79 -15.47 6.20 -11.77
CA ILE A 79 -16.53 5.82 -10.81
C ILE A 79 -16.14 6.31 -9.41
N PRO A 80 -16.94 7.15 -8.76
CA PRO A 80 -16.67 7.61 -7.40
C PRO A 80 -16.48 6.43 -6.44
N ASN A 81 -15.47 6.51 -5.60
CA ASN A 81 -15.14 5.50 -4.58
C ASN A 81 -14.85 4.09 -5.10
N PHE A 82 -14.84 3.86 -6.41
CA PHE A 82 -14.48 2.59 -7.03
C PHE A 82 -13.07 2.68 -7.59
N LYS A 83 -12.07 2.15 -6.87
CA LYS A 83 -10.64 2.30 -7.20
C LYS A 83 -9.98 0.94 -7.40
N ALA A 84 -9.60 0.63 -8.63
CA ALA A 84 -8.94 -0.62 -8.99
C ALA A 84 -7.45 -0.70 -8.55
N ILE A 85 -6.88 0.40 -8.12
CA ILE A 85 -5.46 0.53 -7.75
C ILE A 85 -5.04 -0.49 -6.69
N TYR A 86 -5.85 -0.72 -5.64
CA TYR A 86 -5.50 -1.62 -4.54
C TYR A 86 -5.30 -3.06 -5.02
N GLY A 87 -6.15 -3.55 -5.92
CA GLY A 87 -6.02 -4.89 -6.47
C GLY A 87 -4.71 -5.08 -7.22
N ILE A 88 -4.29 -4.10 -8.02
CA ILE A 88 -3.02 -4.16 -8.76
C ILE A 88 -1.82 -4.13 -7.79
N ILE A 89 -1.86 -3.26 -6.77
CA ILE A 89 -0.82 -3.19 -5.74
C ILE A 89 -0.71 -4.53 -4.99
N MET A 90 -1.83 -5.11 -4.60
CA MET A 90 -1.86 -6.38 -3.88
C MET A 90 -1.35 -7.54 -4.77
N ILE A 91 -1.68 -7.55 -6.07
CA ILE A 91 -1.13 -8.52 -7.03
C ILE A 91 0.40 -8.36 -7.13
N ALA A 92 0.92 -7.13 -7.15
CA ALA A 92 2.36 -6.90 -7.12
C ALA A 92 3.01 -7.46 -5.84
N GLY A 93 2.37 -7.28 -4.68
CA GLY A 93 2.81 -7.88 -3.41
C GLY A 93 2.83 -9.40 -3.44
N ILE A 94 1.79 -10.03 -4.01
CA ILE A 94 1.72 -11.49 -4.17
C ILE A 94 2.80 -11.99 -5.13
N ALA A 95 3.09 -11.26 -6.21
CA ALA A 95 4.05 -11.66 -7.23
C ALA A 95 5.51 -11.49 -6.78
N PHE A 96 5.85 -10.36 -6.15
CA PHE A 96 7.23 -9.94 -5.89
C PHE A 96 7.56 -9.84 -4.39
N GLY A 97 6.62 -10.22 -3.53
CA GLY A 97 6.81 -10.21 -2.09
C GLY A 97 6.47 -8.89 -1.40
N PRO A 98 6.51 -8.90 -0.06
CA PRO A 98 5.99 -7.80 0.77
C PRO A 98 6.67 -6.46 0.51
N GLN A 99 7.99 -6.46 0.33
CA GLN A 99 8.78 -5.23 0.14
C GLN A 99 8.46 -4.57 -1.20
N SER A 100 8.40 -5.36 -2.27
CA SER A 100 8.04 -4.90 -3.61
C SER A 100 6.59 -4.42 -3.66
N GLY A 101 5.68 -5.10 -2.95
CA GLY A 101 4.28 -4.68 -2.78
C GLY A 101 4.17 -3.33 -2.08
N PHE A 102 4.97 -3.10 -1.03
CA PHE A 102 5.03 -1.80 -0.35
C PHE A 102 5.53 -0.70 -1.29
N LEU A 103 6.62 -0.96 -2.00
CA LEU A 103 7.18 0.00 -2.95
C LEU A 103 6.16 0.39 -4.03
N VAL A 104 5.57 -0.61 -4.69
CA VAL A 104 4.58 -0.37 -5.75
C VAL A 104 3.40 0.44 -5.20
N GLY A 105 2.91 0.12 -3.99
CA GLY A 105 1.82 0.85 -3.35
C GLY A 105 2.18 2.31 -3.04
N ALA A 106 3.32 2.54 -2.42
CA ALA A 106 3.77 3.88 -2.05
C ALA A 106 4.03 4.76 -3.28
N VAL A 107 4.76 4.23 -4.28
CA VAL A 107 5.06 4.97 -5.51
C VAL A 107 3.81 5.21 -6.35
N ALA A 108 2.91 4.23 -6.46
CA ALA A 108 1.65 4.40 -7.19
C ALA A 108 0.73 5.44 -6.53
N ALA A 109 0.68 5.48 -5.18
CA ALA A 109 -0.05 6.51 -4.46
C ALA A 109 0.49 7.91 -4.77
N LEU A 110 1.81 8.10 -4.63
CA LEU A 110 2.47 9.37 -4.94
C LEU A 110 2.24 9.78 -6.39
N SER A 111 2.53 8.89 -7.34
CA SER A 111 2.46 9.18 -8.78
C SER A 111 1.03 9.47 -9.23
N SER A 112 0.03 8.73 -8.74
CA SER A 112 -1.37 8.98 -9.11
C SER A 112 -1.89 10.32 -8.59
N ASN A 113 -1.35 10.84 -7.49
CA ASN A 113 -1.73 12.14 -6.96
C ASN A 113 -1.24 13.32 -7.80
N PHE A 114 -0.26 13.14 -8.70
CA PHE A 114 0.06 14.17 -9.70
C PHE A 114 -1.09 14.40 -10.68
N PHE A 115 -1.92 13.38 -10.91
CA PHE A 115 -3.12 13.48 -11.77
C PHE A 115 -4.38 13.89 -11.00
N LEU A 116 -4.49 13.50 -9.72
CA LEU A 116 -5.71 13.64 -8.91
C LEU A 116 -5.62 14.76 -7.86
N SER A 117 -4.49 15.39 -7.69
CA SER A 117 -4.12 16.39 -6.71
C SER A 117 -3.21 15.87 -5.61
N GLN A 118 -2.21 16.68 -5.26
CA GLN A 118 -1.31 16.46 -4.11
C GLN A 118 -1.84 17.18 -2.89
N GLY A 119 -1.62 16.61 -1.72
CA GLY A 119 -2.03 17.22 -0.47
C GLY A 119 -1.37 16.58 0.76
N PRO A 120 -1.69 17.05 1.96
CA PRO A 120 -1.14 16.51 3.20
C PRO A 120 -1.56 15.05 3.45
N TYR A 121 -2.55 14.55 2.73
CA TYR A 121 -2.98 13.15 2.74
C TYR A 121 -2.08 12.23 1.90
N THR A 122 -1.22 12.77 1.02
CA THR A 122 -0.39 11.96 0.13
C THR A 122 0.52 10.97 0.87
N PRO A 123 1.26 11.36 1.93
CA PRO A 123 2.08 10.42 2.69
C PRO A 123 1.26 9.32 3.36
N TRP A 124 0.08 9.64 3.84
CA TRP A 124 -0.83 8.66 4.42
C TRP A 124 -1.30 7.64 3.39
N GLN A 125 -1.60 8.08 2.17
CA GLN A 125 -1.94 7.18 1.07
C GLN A 125 -0.75 6.32 0.68
N MET A 126 0.46 6.86 0.63
CA MET A 126 1.68 6.09 0.37
C MET A 126 1.85 4.98 1.40
N MET A 127 1.68 5.31 2.68
CA MET A 127 1.74 4.32 3.77
C MET A 127 0.63 3.28 3.65
N ALA A 128 -0.63 3.69 3.51
CA ALA A 128 -1.78 2.78 3.48
C ALA A 128 -1.75 1.84 2.27
N TYR A 129 -1.43 2.36 1.08
CA TYR A 129 -1.35 1.57 -0.14
C TYR A 129 -0.13 0.64 -0.11
N GLY A 130 1.01 1.13 0.34
CA GLY A 130 2.21 0.32 0.55
C GLY A 130 1.98 -0.81 1.54
N ALA A 131 1.38 -0.49 2.68
CA ALA A 131 1.04 -1.47 3.71
C ALA A 131 0.04 -2.54 3.20
N GLY A 132 -0.94 -2.16 2.38
CA GLY A 132 -1.86 -3.10 1.72
C GLY A 132 -1.14 -4.06 0.77
N GLY A 133 -0.21 -3.56 -0.04
CA GLY A 133 0.66 -4.37 -0.90
C GLY A 133 1.58 -5.30 -0.11
N MET A 134 2.17 -4.79 0.98
CA MET A 134 3.01 -5.57 1.89
C MET A 134 2.22 -6.69 2.56
N LEU A 135 1.02 -6.40 3.06
CA LEU A 135 0.15 -7.38 3.72
C LEU A 135 -0.18 -8.54 2.78
N SER A 136 -0.59 -8.24 1.55
CA SER A 136 -0.90 -9.28 0.55
C SER A 136 0.32 -10.13 0.23
N GLY A 137 1.49 -9.51 0.09
CA GLY A 137 2.76 -10.23 -0.08
C GLY A 137 3.03 -11.19 1.08
N PHE A 138 2.87 -10.76 2.33
CA PHE A 138 3.04 -11.62 3.50
C PHE A 138 2.07 -12.79 3.54
N LEU A 139 0.81 -12.55 3.22
CA LEU A 139 -0.24 -13.58 3.29
C LEU A 139 -0.06 -14.68 2.25
N PHE A 140 0.43 -14.34 1.05
CA PHE A 140 0.58 -15.30 -0.05
C PHE A 140 2.02 -15.79 -0.25
N GLN A 141 3.01 -15.20 0.45
CA GLN A 141 4.40 -15.61 0.36
C GLN A 141 4.59 -17.05 0.87
N LYS A 142 5.50 -17.79 0.23
CA LYS A 142 5.85 -19.17 0.58
C LYS A 142 4.64 -20.13 0.61
N GLY A 143 3.61 -19.88 -0.21
CA GLY A 143 2.45 -20.75 -0.28
C GLY A 143 1.54 -20.74 0.95
N ARG A 144 1.66 -19.76 1.87
CA ARG A 144 0.80 -19.65 3.07
C ARG A 144 -0.68 -19.66 2.74
N LEU A 145 -1.06 -18.90 1.72
CA LEU A 145 -2.41 -18.94 1.15
C LEU A 145 -2.36 -19.35 -0.32
N PRO A 146 -3.30 -20.20 -0.79
CA PRO A 146 -3.35 -20.59 -2.19
C PRO A 146 -3.81 -19.41 -3.07
N ARG A 147 -3.19 -19.26 -4.24
CA ARG A 147 -3.49 -18.20 -5.23
C ARG A 147 -4.77 -18.48 -6.01
N LYS A 148 -5.86 -18.86 -5.31
CA LYS A 148 -7.19 -19.07 -5.91
C LYS A 148 -7.87 -17.72 -6.12
N PRO A 149 -8.49 -17.44 -7.30
CA PRO A 149 -9.09 -16.14 -7.61
C PRO A 149 -10.07 -15.63 -6.55
N VAL A 150 -10.97 -16.51 -6.08
CA VAL A 150 -11.96 -16.16 -5.05
C VAL A 150 -11.28 -15.78 -3.74
N LEU A 151 -10.29 -16.58 -3.30
CA LEU A 151 -9.58 -16.30 -2.04
C LEU A 151 -8.77 -15.01 -2.12
N MET A 152 -8.10 -14.76 -3.24
CA MET A 152 -7.40 -13.49 -3.46
C MET A 152 -8.37 -12.31 -3.40
N GLY A 153 -9.53 -12.44 -4.05
CA GLY A 153 -10.58 -11.41 -4.00
C GLY A 153 -11.09 -11.15 -2.59
N ILE A 154 -11.39 -12.21 -1.81
CA ILE A 154 -11.83 -12.09 -0.41
C ILE A 154 -10.76 -11.41 0.44
N VAL A 155 -9.51 -11.84 0.34
CA VAL A 155 -8.38 -11.23 1.07
C VAL A 155 -8.21 -9.77 0.66
N GLY A 156 -8.35 -9.44 -0.62
CA GLY A 156 -8.31 -8.06 -1.09
C GLY A 156 -9.44 -7.21 -0.52
N PHE A 157 -10.67 -7.72 -0.56
CA PHE A 157 -11.83 -7.04 0.03
C PHE A 157 -11.63 -6.77 1.52
N LEU A 158 -11.30 -7.81 2.30
CA LEU A 158 -11.11 -7.68 3.74
C LEU A 158 -9.88 -6.81 4.08
N GLY A 159 -8.82 -6.91 3.30
CA GLY A 159 -7.62 -6.08 3.44
C GLY A 159 -7.91 -4.59 3.23
N VAL A 160 -8.76 -4.25 2.26
CA VAL A 160 -9.19 -2.85 2.09
C VAL A 160 -10.15 -2.43 3.20
N LEU A 161 -11.16 -3.24 3.51
CA LEU A 161 -12.21 -2.90 4.47
C LEU A 161 -11.67 -2.70 5.89
N PHE A 162 -10.78 -3.57 6.35
CA PHE A 162 -10.33 -3.60 7.75
C PHE A 162 -8.90 -3.12 7.98
N PHE A 163 -8.13 -2.87 6.92
CA PHE A 163 -6.74 -2.45 7.06
C PHE A 163 -6.43 -1.15 6.31
N VAL A 164 -6.54 -1.12 4.99
CA VAL A 164 -6.19 0.06 4.17
C VAL A 164 -7.18 1.22 4.42
N GLY A 165 -8.48 0.91 4.42
CA GLY A 165 -9.53 1.89 4.65
C GLY A 165 -9.41 2.58 6.00
N PRO A 166 -9.36 1.85 7.13
CA PRO A 166 -9.17 2.45 8.45
C PRO A 166 -7.90 3.30 8.59
N LEU A 167 -6.80 2.94 7.91
CA LEU A 167 -5.61 3.79 7.86
C LEU A 167 -5.88 5.14 7.17
N LEU A 168 -6.68 5.14 6.10
CA LEU A 168 -7.08 6.37 5.41
C LEU A 168 -8.13 7.16 6.20
N ASP A 169 -9.02 6.48 6.91
CA ASP A 169 -9.97 7.14 7.83
C ASP A 169 -9.23 7.80 8.99
N THR A 170 -8.17 7.15 9.51
CA THR A 170 -7.25 7.77 10.50
C THR A 170 -6.61 9.04 9.94
N CYS A 171 -6.16 9.03 8.69
CA CYS A 171 -5.68 10.22 8.02
C CYS A 171 -6.72 11.35 8.05
N THR A 172 -7.97 11.03 7.75
CA THR A 172 -9.07 12.00 7.77
C THR A 172 -9.30 12.56 9.17
N VAL A 173 -9.22 11.74 10.22
CA VAL A 173 -9.31 12.19 11.62
C VAL A 173 -8.24 13.25 11.93
N PHE A 174 -7.00 13.04 11.48
CA PHE A 174 -5.89 13.97 11.76
C PHE A 174 -5.90 15.22 10.88
N LEU A 175 -6.42 15.14 9.66
CA LEU A 175 -6.40 16.25 8.70
C LEU A 175 -7.69 17.08 8.70
N ALA A 176 -8.81 16.54 9.16
CA ALA A 176 -10.07 17.26 9.18
C ALA A 176 -10.05 18.37 10.26
N PRO A 177 -10.58 19.56 9.95
CA PRO A 177 -10.70 20.68 10.90
C PRO A 177 -11.87 20.45 11.87
N ILE A 178 -11.83 19.36 12.62
CA ILE A 178 -12.87 18.97 13.57
C ILE A 178 -12.32 18.89 14.99
N SER A 179 -13.22 19.02 15.97
CA SER A 179 -12.86 18.76 17.37
C SER A 179 -12.55 17.27 17.55
N MET A 180 -11.40 16.96 18.14
CA MET A 180 -10.95 15.61 18.46
C MET A 180 -11.75 15.05 19.65
N ASN A 181 -13.00 14.67 19.42
CA ASN A 181 -13.83 13.96 20.39
C ASN A 181 -14.31 12.63 19.82
N LEU A 182 -14.71 11.73 20.69
CA LEU A 182 -15.11 10.37 20.30
C LEU A 182 -16.24 10.37 19.26
N LYS A 183 -17.20 11.26 19.39
CA LYS A 183 -18.34 11.36 18.47
C LYS A 183 -17.90 11.73 17.04
N SER A 184 -17.02 12.71 16.92
CA SER A 184 -16.47 13.14 15.61
C SER A 184 -15.61 12.04 14.98
N ILE A 185 -14.77 11.38 15.77
CA ILE A 185 -13.94 10.26 15.31
C ILE A 185 -14.81 9.12 14.80
N MET A 186 -15.81 8.69 15.59
CA MET A 186 -16.74 7.63 15.17
C MET A 186 -17.50 8.00 13.88
N ALA A 187 -17.93 9.26 13.75
CA ALA A 187 -18.62 9.72 12.54
C ALA A 187 -17.76 9.58 11.28
N ILE A 188 -16.44 9.84 11.36
CA ILE A 188 -15.49 9.65 10.25
C ILE A 188 -15.40 8.18 9.87
N TYR A 189 -15.18 7.28 10.83
CA TYR A 189 -15.08 5.85 10.52
C TYR A 189 -16.39 5.26 9.99
N ILE A 190 -17.55 5.70 10.50
CA ILE A 190 -18.85 5.26 10.00
C ILE A 190 -19.07 5.73 8.56
N SER A 191 -18.77 7.00 8.26
CA SER A 191 -18.88 7.52 6.89
C SER A 191 -17.86 6.88 5.94
N GLY A 192 -16.62 6.66 6.40
CA GLY A 192 -15.56 5.97 5.66
C GLY A 192 -15.89 4.52 5.36
N PHE A 193 -16.62 3.84 6.22
CA PHE A 193 -16.97 2.43 6.04
C PHE A 193 -17.70 2.14 4.73
N THR A 194 -18.64 3.01 4.32
CA THR A 194 -19.33 2.90 3.03
C THR A 194 -18.37 3.03 1.84
N VAL A 195 -17.42 3.96 1.93
CA VAL A 195 -16.36 4.15 0.93
C VAL A 195 -15.45 2.91 0.89
N ASN A 196 -15.06 2.39 2.05
CA ASN A 196 -14.20 1.23 2.18
C ASN A 196 -14.85 -0.04 1.62
N ILE A 197 -16.18 -0.21 1.77
CA ILE A 197 -16.93 -1.31 1.12
C ILE A 197 -16.84 -1.18 -0.40
N SER A 198 -17.09 -0.01 -0.98
CA SER A 198 -17.02 0.21 -2.43
C SER A 198 -15.62 -0.07 -2.97
N GLN A 199 -14.60 0.41 -2.28
CA GLN A 199 -13.20 0.15 -2.64
C GLN A 199 -12.82 -1.32 -2.45
N GLY A 200 -13.34 -1.98 -1.42
CA GLY A 200 -13.19 -3.42 -1.19
C GLY A 200 -13.79 -4.24 -2.34
N ILE A 201 -15.01 -3.91 -2.78
CA ILE A 201 -15.68 -4.56 -3.91
C ILE A 201 -14.84 -4.40 -5.19
N SER A 202 -14.33 -3.19 -5.47
CA SER A 202 -13.48 -2.97 -6.64
C SER A 202 -12.21 -3.82 -6.57
N THR A 203 -11.60 -3.92 -5.39
CA THR A 203 -10.40 -4.74 -5.15
C THR A 203 -10.70 -6.22 -5.32
N PHE A 204 -11.83 -6.70 -4.79
CA PHE A 204 -12.29 -8.07 -5.00
C PHE A 204 -12.41 -8.38 -6.49
N LEU A 205 -13.10 -7.54 -7.26
CA LEU A 205 -13.29 -7.75 -8.69
C LEU A 205 -11.98 -7.78 -9.45
N VAL A 206 -11.07 -6.86 -9.18
CA VAL A 206 -9.74 -6.82 -9.82
C VAL A 206 -8.93 -8.07 -9.49
N MET A 207 -8.88 -8.48 -8.23
CA MET A 207 -8.11 -9.66 -7.82
C MET A 207 -8.76 -10.96 -8.31
N PHE A 208 -10.09 -11.04 -8.36
CA PHE A 208 -10.82 -12.18 -8.88
C PHE A 208 -10.63 -12.35 -10.40
N LEU A 209 -10.79 -11.25 -11.16
CA LEU A 209 -10.75 -11.30 -12.63
C LEU A 209 -9.32 -11.28 -13.18
N LEU A 210 -8.46 -10.43 -12.64
CA LEU A 210 -7.12 -10.18 -13.16
C LEU A 210 -6.02 -10.87 -12.35
N GLY A 211 -6.29 -11.28 -11.10
CA GLY A 211 -5.28 -11.81 -10.21
C GLY A 211 -4.54 -13.01 -10.79
N LYS A 212 -5.26 -14.07 -11.15
CA LYS A 212 -4.65 -15.29 -11.72
C LYS A 212 -3.92 -15.04 -13.05
N PRO A 213 -4.55 -14.45 -14.09
CA PRO A 213 -3.89 -14.25 -15.37
C PRO A 213 -2.68 -13.31 -15.29
N LEU A 214 -2.73 -12.30 -14.42
CA LEU A 214 -1.61 -11.38 -14.25
C LEU A 214 -0.46 -12.07 -13.51
N LEU A 215 -0.73 -12.82 -12.44
CA LEU A 215 0.28 -13.58 -11.70
C LEU A 215 0.97 -14.61 -12.60
N GLU A 216 0.24 -15.36 -13.42
CA GLU A 216 0.83 -16.31 -14.36
C GLU A 216 1.78 -15.64 -15.36
N LYS A 217 1.43 -14.44 -15.86
CA LYS A 217 2.32 -13.66 -16.72
C LYS A 217 3.56 -13.17 -15.98
N LEU A 218 3.39 -12.67 -14.77
CA LEU A 218 4.50 -12.19 -13.93
C LEU A 218 5.44 -13.34 -13.53
N ASP A 219 4.91 -14.52 -13.21
CA ASP A 219 5.72 -15.69 -12.89
C ASP A 219 6.53 -16.15 -14.11
N ARG A 220 5.94 -16.14 -15.33
CA ARG A 220 6.69 -16.42 -16.57
C ARG A 220 7.82 -15.40 -16.81
N ILE A 221 7.56 -14.12 -16.54
CA ILE A 221 8.58 -13.05 -16.66
C ILE A 221 9.71 -13.30 -15.66
N LYS A 222 9.40 -13.65 -14.42
CA LYS A 222 10.41 -13.98 -13.41
C LYS A 222 11.32 -15.13 -13.84
N VAL A 223 10.73 -16.23 -14.28
CA VAL A 223 11.49 -17.38 -14.78
C VAL A 223 12.33 -17.03 -16.01
N LYS A 224 11.74 -16.36 -17.01
CA LYS A 224 12.44 -15.98 -18.25
C LYS A 224 13.67 -15.11 -18.00
N TYR A 225 13.63 -14.26 -17.01
CA TYR A 225 14.70 -13.29 -16.75
C TYR A 225 15.52 -13.60 -15.49
N GLY A 226 15.32 -14.74 -14.84
CA GLY A 226 16.05 -15.16 -13.63
C GLY A 226 15.90 -14.15 -12.49
N MET A 227 14.69 -13.59 -12.31
CA MET A 227 14.43 -12.63 -11.27
C MET A 227 13.96 -13.34 -10.01
N MET A 228 14.58 -13.04 -8.85
CA MET A 228 14.15 -13.52 -7.52
C MET A 228 14.26 -15.05 -7.29
N GLU A 229 15.19 -15.74 -7.93
CA GLU A 229 15.39 -17.21 -7.75
C GLU A 229 15.79 -17.60 -6.32
N GLU A 230 16.45 -16.71 -5.56
CA GLU A 230 17.01 -17.05 -4.24
C GLU A 230 16.01 -17.00 -3.07
N ASP A 231 14.83 -16.35 -3.22
CA ASP A 231 13.96 -16.04 -2.07
C ASP A 231 12.65 -16.88 -2.01
N TYR A 232 12.31 -17.65 -3.04
CA TYR A 232 10.98 -18.28 -3.11
C TYR A 232 10.96 -19.81 -3.05
N GLY A 233 12.11 -20.49 -2.90
CA GLY A 233 12.16 -21.95 -2.68
C GLY A 233 11.14 -22.69 -3.55
N LEU A 234 11.31 -22.66 -4.87
CA LEU A 234 10.64 -23.57 -5.78
C LEU A 234 11.34 -24.93 -5.75
#